data_c8481b84cc392a726c87c21a7fb51750
#
_entry.id   c8481b84cc392a726c87c21a7fb51750
#
_cell.length_a   1.000
_cell.length_b   1.000
_cell.length_c   1.000
_cell.angle_alpha   90.00
_cell.angle_beta   90.00
_cell.angle_gamma   90.00
#
_symmetry.space_group_name_H-M   'P 1'
#
loop_
_entity.id
_entity.type
_entity.pdbx_description
1 polymer ?
#
loop_
_entity_poly.entity_id
_entity_poly.type
_entity_poly.pdbx_seq_one_letter_code
_entity_poly.pdbx_strand_id
1 'polypeptide(L)'
;MTKKENFLKGFINENPLFVLLLGTCPALAITTTLENALGMGIAFIFVLVMSNTIISLINSFKKLKELIQPVRIAVYIVIIASLVTIVEMLMQAYLPELYNSLGVFISLMTVNCIVLGRAEAYASSNKVSDSVIDGISMGLGYTFALIIISLARELLGNGTITIWGNLVINLKGVFEFLHITPISFFTSSAGAFMVLGIILGIMQAIKNSKEAKKQELEKAKKEVK
;
A
#
# COMPACT_ATOMS: atom_id res chain seq x y z
N MET A 1 5.30 -17.99 15.61
CA MET A 1 5.95 -17.42 14.40
C MET A 1 7.04 -16.46 14.81
N THR A 2 8.22 -16.56 14.20
CA THR A 2 9.34 -15.65 14.49
C THR A 2 9.01 -14.25 13.96
N LYS A 3 9.43 -13.18 14.68
CA LYS A 3 9.16 -11.78 14.27
C LYS A 3 9.63 -11.48 12.84
N LYS A 4 10.71 -12.12 12.38
CA LYS A 4 11.21 -12.03 11.00
C LYS A 4 10.28 -12.67 9.98
N GLU A 5 9.64 -13.78 10.31
CA GLU A 5 8.66 -14.44 9.41
C GLU A 5 7.42 -13.58 9.23
N ASN A 6 6.94 -12.93 10.31
CA ASN A 6 5.81 -11.99 10.21
C ASN A 6 6.13 -10.79 9.33
N PHE A 7 7.37 -10.28 9.41
CA PHE A 7 7.80 -9.14 8.58
C PHE A 7 7.88 -9.51 7.09
N LEU A 8 8.54 -10.62 6.73
CA LEU A 8 8.62 -11.06 5.33
C LEU A 8 7.27 -11.47 4.77
N LYS A 9 6.40 -12.02 5.61
CA LYS A 9 5.05 -12.44 5.22
C LYS A 9 4.21 -11.25 4.74
N GLY A 10 4.19 -10.15 5.48
CA GLY A 10 3.45 -8.94 5.12
C GLY A 10 4.02 -8.20 3.92
N PHE A 11 5.35 -8.23 3.74
CA PHE A 11 6.01 -7.49 2.66
C PHE A 11 5.90 -8.18 1.29
N ILE A 12 6.08 -9.52 1.21
CA ILE A 12 6.16 -10.26 -0.06
C ILE A 12 4.96 -11.18 -0.25
N ASN A 13 4.68 -12.05 0.74
CA ASN A 13 3.71 -13.12 0.58
C ASN A 13 2.25 -12.66 0.72
N GLU A 14 2.01 -11.66 1.54
CA GLU A 14 0.70 -11.06 1.80
C GLU A 14 0.71 -9.55 1.49
N ASN A 15 1.36 -9.15 0.38
CA ASN A 15 1.34 -7.73 -0.02
C ASN A 15 -0.12 -7.26 -0.14
N PRO A 16 -0.50 -6.18 0.59
CA PRO A 16 -1.90 -5.79 0.67
C PRO A 16 -2.49 -5.39 -0.67
N LEU A 17 -1.70 -4.76 -1.55
CA LEU A 17 -2.20 -4.30 -2.84
C LEU A 17 -2.15 -5.39 -3.92
N PHE A 18 -1.05 -6.14 -4.02
CA PHE A 18 -0.87 -7.10 -5.11
C PHE A 18 -1.45 -8.49 -4.82
N VAL A 19 -1.54 -8.89 -3.56
CA VAL A 19 -2.04 -10.22 -3.18
C VAL A 19 -3.46 -10.15 -2.62
N LEU A 20 -3.72 -9.21 -1.70
CA LEU A 20 -5.03 -9.06 -1.08
C LEU A 20 -5.99 -8.18 -1.87
N LEU A 21 -5.49 -7.40 -2.85
CA LEU A 21 -6.24 -6.40 -3.63
C LEU A 21 -6.99 -5.39 -2.75
N LEU A 22 -6.44 -5.11 -1.57
CA LEU A 22 -6.97 -4.12 -0.64
C LEU A 22 -6.30 -2.75 -0.86
N GLY A 23 -6.99 -1.67 -0.51
CA GLY A 23 -6.44 -0.31 -0.61
C GLY A 23 -6.23 0.20 -2.03
N THR A 24 -6.93 -0.36 -3.01
CA THR A 24 -6.84 0.06 -4.42
C THR A 24 -7.39 1.46 -4.66
N CYS A 25 -8.40 1.91 -3.88
CA CYS A 25 -9.07 3.20 -4.10
C CYS A 25 -8.11 4.39 -4.09
N PRO A 26 -7.32 4.65 -3.04
CA PRO A 26 -6.33 5.72 -3.07
C PRO A 26 -5.17 5.39 -4.02
N ALA A 27 -4.77 4.13 -4.16
CA ALA A 27 -3.67 3.73 -5.03
C ALA A 27 -3.89 4.13 -6.49
N LEU A 28 -5.11 3.97 -7.01
CA LEU A 28 -5.45 4.34 -8.39
C LEU A 28 -5.47 5.84 -8.62
N ALA A 29 -5.83 6.61 -7.61
CA ALA A 29 -5.99 8.05 -7.72
C ALA A 29 -4.66 8.81 -7.58
N ILE A 30 -3.81 8.43 -6.63
CA ILE A 30 -2.60 9.19 -6.25
C ILE A 30 -1.34 8.81 -7.03
N THR A 31 -1.29 7.65 -7.67
CA THR A 31 -0.11 7.14 -8.38
C THR A 31 0.14 7.82 -9.74
N THR A 32 -0.22 9.09 -9.88
CA THR A 32 0.07 9.90 -11.07
C THR A 32 1.53 10.37 -11.11
N THR A 33 2.11 10.62 -9.93
CA THR A 33 3.52 11.00 -9.76
C THR A 33 4.16 10.19 -8.64
N LEU A 34 5.46 9.98 -8.73
CA LEU A 34 6.22 9.24 -7.72
C LEU A 34 6.27 9.99 -6.38
N GLU A 35 6.31 11.32 -6.43
CA GLU A 35 6.28 12.18 -5.25
C GLU A 35 5.00 11.97 -4.42
N ASN A 36 3.84 11.95 -5.07
CA ASN A 36 2.57 11.69 -4.42
C ASN A 36 2.52 10.28 -3.80
N ALA A 37 3.06 9.27 -4.50
CA ALA A 37 3.13 7.90 -4.02
C ALA A 37 4.01 7.76 -2.76
N LEU A 38 5.14 8.46 -2.72
CA LEU A 38 6.04 8.48 -1.56
C LEU A 38 5.41 9.22 -0.37
N GLY A 39 4.84 10.41 -0.58
CA GLY A 39 4.19 11.17 0.46
C GLY A 39 3.03 10.43 1.10
N MET A 40 2.17 9.83 0.27
CA MET A 40 1.06 9.00 0.74
C MET A 40 1.54 7.74 1.44
N GLY A 41 2.61 7.10 0.96
CA GLY A 41 3.19 5.91 1.57
C GLY A 41 3.69 6.16 3.00
N ILE A 42 4.40 7.26 3.22
CA ILE A 42 4.90 7.66 4.54
C ILE A 42 3.73 7.95 5.50
N ALA A 43 2.76 8.75 5.05
CA ALA A 43 1.56 9.06 5.83
C ALA A 43 0.77 7.78 6.19
N PHE A 44 0.64 6.86 5.23
CA PHE A 44 -0.04 5.59 5.41
C PHE A 44 0.65 4.69 6.45
N ILE A 45 1.99 4.55 6.40
CA ILE A 45 2.75 3.79 7.40
C ILE A 45 2.51 4.36 8.79
N PHE A 46 2.58 5.67 8.95
CA PHE A 46 2.36 6.33 10.23
C PHE A 46 0.95 6.04 10.79
N VAL A 47 -0.10 6.26 9.98
CA VAL A 47 -1.49 6.02 10.38
C VAL A 47 -1.71 4.54 10.72
N LEU A 48 -1.20 3.61 9.91
CA LEU A 48 -1.38 2.18 10.12
C LEU A 48 -0.68 1.68 11.40
N VAL A 49 0.54 2.12 11.64
CA VAL A 49 1.29 1.74 12.85
C VAL A 49 0.63 2.31 14.10
N MET A 50 0.27 3.58 14.09
CA MET A 50 -0.35 4.25 15.24
C MET A 50 -1.74 3.67 15.53
N SER A 51 -2.57 3.46 14.51
CA SER A 51 -3.90 2.87 14.69
C SER A 51 -3.83 1.44 15.23
N ASN A 52 -2.97 0.59 14.66
CA ASN A 52 -2.77 -0.77 15.16
C ASN A 52 -2.27 -0.78 16.61
N THR A 53 -1.38 0.14 16.98
CA THR A 53 -0.85 0.27 18.34
C THR A 53 -1.95 0.65 19.32
N ILE A 54 -2.72 1.68 19.02
CA ILE A 54 -3.80 2.18 19.87
C ILE A 54 -4.90 1.13 20.05
N ILE A 55 -5.33 0.51 18.93
CA ILE A 55 -6.38 -0.50 18.94
C ILE A 55 -5.95 -1.75 19.73
N SER A 56 -4.72 -2.20 19.55
CA SER A 56 -4.17 -3.33 20.32
C SER A 56 -4.05 -3.00 21.80
N LEU A 57 -3.68 -1.75 22.15
CA LEU A 57 -3.63 -1.30 23.54
C LEU A 57 -5.02 -1.28 24.18
N ILE A 58 -6.02 -0.75 23.49
CA ILE A 58 -7.41 -0.73 23.96
C ILE A 58 -7.92 -2.15 24.18
N ASN A 59 -7.68 -3.05 23.22
CA ASN A 59 -8.12 -4.44 23.32
C ASN A 59 -7.35 -5.28 24.38
N SER A 60 -6.22 -4.78 24.86
CA SER A 60 -5.49 -5.40 26.00
C SER A 60 -6.23 -5.26 27.33
N PHE A 61 -7.10 -4.26 27.48
CA PHE A 61 -7.92 -4.05 28.67
C PHE A 61 -9.25 -4.80 28.54
N LYS A 62 -9.42 -5.92 29.26
CA LYS A 62 -10.61 -6.79 29.19
C LYS A 62 -11.94 -6.06 29.34
N LYS A 63 -12.06 -5.15 30.33
CA LYS A 63 -13.29 -4.36 30.55
C LYS A 63 -13.64 -3.46 29.36
N LEU A 64 -12.63 -2.83 28.75
CA LEU A 64 -12.82 -1.96 27.58
C LEU A 64 -13.20 -2.77 26.36
N LYS A 65 -12.58 -3.93 26.17
CA LYS A 65 -12.88 -4.85 25.06
C LYS A 65 -14.33 -5.31 25.08
N GLU A 66 -14.86 -5.73 26.23
CA GLU A 66 -16.27 -6.14 26.35
C GLU A 66 -17.25 -5.00 26.09
N LEU A 67 -16.93 -3.78 26.55
CA LEU A 67 -17.79 -2.61 26.32
C LEU A 67 -17.85 -2.19 24.85
N ILE A 68 -16.72 -2.30 24.15
CA ILE A 68 -16.57 -1.86 22.76
C ILE A 68 -17.08 -2.92 21.77
N GLN A 69 -17.15 -4.19 22.16
CA GLN A 69 -17.47 -5.32 21.29
C GLN A 69 -18.70 -5.11 20.36
N PRO A 70 -19.85 -4.57 20.80
CA PRO A 70 -21.00 -4.35 19.94
C PRO A 70 -20.79 -3.22 18.89
N VAL A 71 -19.91 -2.26 19.17
CA VAL A 71 -19.67 -1.07 18.32
C VAL A 71 -18.20 -0.94 17.87
N ARG A 72 -17.43 -2.03 17.92
CA ARG A 72 -15.98 -2.02 17.72
C ARG A 72 -15.54 -1.35 16.42
N ILE A 73 -16.21 -1.60 15.30
CA ILE A 73 -15.86 -1.03 14.00
C ILE A 73 -16.00 0.50 14.02
N ALA A 74 -17.09 1.02 14.62
CA ALA A 74 -17.29 2.45 14.75
C ALA A 74 -16.20 3.12 15.59
N VAL A 75 -15.80 2.50 16.70
CA VAL A 75 -14.70 2.99 17.56
C VAL A 75 -13.37 3.00 16.78
N TYR A 76 -13.08 1.97 16.02
CA TYR A 76 -11.85 1.91 15.21
C TYR A 76 -11.83 3.02 14.14
N ILE A 77 -12.94 3.25 13.46
CA ILE A 77 -13.06 4.34 12.48
C ILE A 77 -12.81 5.71 13.14
N VAL A 78 -13.34 5.96 14.33
CA VAL A 78 -13.12 7.23 15.06
C VAL A 78 -11.64 7.41 15.42
N ILE A 79 -10.98 6.36 15.90
CA ILE A 79 -9.54 6.39 16.21
C ILE A 79 -8.71 6.68 14.94
N ILE A 80 -8.99 5.96 13.86
CA ILE A 80 -8.30 6.15 12.58
C ILE A 80 -8.55 7.56 12.04
N ALA A 81 -9.80 8.05 12.09
CA ALA A 81 -10.17 9.40 11.65
C ALA A 81 -9.40 10.48 12.41
N SER A 82 -9.28 10.34 13.73
CA SER A 82 -8.53 11.29 14.56
C SER A 82 -7.05 11.33 14.18
N LEU A 83 -6.44 10.17 13.92
CA LEU A 83 -5.05 10.08 13.47
C LEU A 83 -4.85 10.67 12.07
N VAL A 84 -5.77 10.39 11.15
CA VAL A 84 -5.73 10.93 9.79
C VAL A 84 -5.85 12.46 9.82
N THR A 85 -6.74 13.02 10.64
CA THR A 85 -6.87 14.48 10.80
C THR A 85 -5.58 15.11 11.32
N ILE A 86 -4.88 14.47 12.27
CA ILE A 86 -3.59 14.94 12.76
C ILE A 86 -2.55 14.96 11.63
N VAL A 87 -2.48 13.90 10.84
CA VAL A 87 -1.57 13.82 9.68
C VAL A 87 -1.91 14.87 8.64
N GLU A 88 -3.20 15.09 8.36
CA GLU A 88 -3.68 16.11 7.43
C GLU A 88 -3.24 17.53 7.87
N MET A 89 -3.41 17.86 9.14
CA MET A 89 -2.96 19.15 9.69
C MET A 89 -1.44 19.32 9.63
N LEU A 90 -0.69 18.25 9.92
CA LEU A 90 0.77 18.28 9.82
C LEU A 90 1.24 18.48 8.37
N MET A 91 0.63 17.77 7.41
CA MET A 91 0.97 17.94 6.00
C MET A 91 0.60 19.34 5.49
N GLN A 92 -0.52 19.89 5.91
CA GLN A 92 -0.92 21.25 5.56
C GLN A 92 0.06 22.30 6.08
N ALA A 93 0.63 22.08 7.28
CA ALA A 93 1.58 23.01 7.90
C ALA A 93 2.99 22.94 7.30
N TYR A 94 3.48 21.73 6.99
CA TYR A 94 4.88 21.51 6.59
C TYR A 94 5.07 21.28 5.08
N LEU A 95 4.07 20.75 4.38
CA LEU A 95 4.14 20.34 2.97
C LEU A 95 2.88 20.80 2.22
N PRO A 96 2.62 22.11 2.07
CA PRO A 96 1.39 22.63 1.48
C PRO A 96 1.21 22.21 0.00
N GLU A 97 2.30 22.09 -0.76
CA GLU A 97 2.25 21.66 -2.16
C GLU A 97 1.75 20.20 -2.28
N LEU A 98 2.29 19.32 -1.45
CA LEU A 98 1.89 17.92 -1.39
C LEU A 98 0.46 17.76 -0.84
N TYR A 99 0.08 18.59 0.13
CA TYR A 99 -1.28 18.63 0.67
C TYR A 99 -2.30 19.01 -0.41
N ASN A 100 -2.02 20.01 -1.24
CA ASN A 100 -2.91 20.41 -2.34
C ASN A 100 -3.13 19.28 -3.35
N SER A 101 -2.14 18.42 -3.57
CA SER A 101 -2.25 17.27 -4.46
C SER A 101 -2.94 16.07 -3.83
N LEU A 102 -2.77 15.84 -2.52
CA LEU A 102 -3.18 14.64 -1.81
C LEU A 102 -4.38 14.83 -0.85
N GLY A 103 -4.78 16.07 -0.54
CA GLY A 103 -5.67 16.39 0.58
C GLY A 103 -6.94 15.54 0.66
N VAL A 104 -7.69 15.42 -0.43
CA VAL A 104 -8.90 14.59 -0.48
C VAL A 104 -8.58 13.10 -0.26
N PHE A 105 -7.42 12.63 -0.73
CA PHE A 105 -7.05 11.22 -0.65
C PHE A 105 -6.51 10.83 0.72
N ILE A 106 -5.98 11.79 1.49
CA ILE A 106 -5.57 11.59 2.90
C ILE A 106 -6.81 11.25 3.73
N SER A 107 -7.89 12.00 3.57
CA SER A 107 -9.15 11.73 4.28
C SER A 107 -9.73 10.35 3.96
N LEU A 108 -9.51 9.82 2.74
CA LEU A 108 -9.89 8.46 2.33
C LEU A 108 -9.14 7.35 3.08
N MET A 109 -8.02 7.66 3.76
CA MET A 109 -7.35 6.68 4.62
C MET A 109 -8.21 6.22 5.78
N THR A 110 -9.14 7.05 6.24
CA THR A 110 -10.05 6.73 7.36
C THR A 110 -10.88 5.47 7.10
N VAL A 111 -11.32 5.28 5.86
CA VAL A 111 -12.12 4.13 5.44
C VAL A 111 -11.33 3.14 4.58
N ASN A 112 -10.00 3.23 4.62
CA ASN A 112 -9.15 2.35 3.84
C ASN A 112 -9.26 0.90 4.33
N CYS A 113 -9.54 0.00 3.38
CA CYS A 113 -9.75 -1.42 3.66
C CYS A 113 -8.53 -2.09 4.33
N ILE A 114 -7.30 -1.62 4.07
CA ILE A 114 -6.10 -2.16 4.70
C ILE A 114 -6.06 -1.75 6.17
N VAL A 115 -6.23 -0.46 6.46
CA VAL A 115 -6.13 0.07 7.83
C VAL A 115 -7.22 -0.55 8.70
N LEU A 116 -8.47 -0.51 8.24
CA LEU A 116 -9.60 -1.08 8.97
C LEU A 116 -9.52 -2.62 9.06
N GLY A 117 -9.13 -3.27 7.97
CA GLY A 117 -8.97 -4.73 7.93
C GLY A 117 -7.88 -5.23 8.87
N ARG A 118 -6.73 -4.56 8.95
CA ARG A 118 -5.66 -4.94 9.90
C ARG A 118 -6.02 -4.60 11.35
N ALA A 119 -6.70 -3.49 11.58
CA ALA A 119 -7.24 -3.14 12.88
C ALA A 119 -8.15 -4.24 13.44
N GLU A 120 -9.09 -4.71 12.63
CA GLU A 120 -10.06 -5.74 13.01
C GLU A 120 -9.45 -7.14 13.03
N ALA A 121 -8.75 -7.56 11.96
CA ALA A 121 -8.29 -8.93 11.82
C ALA A 121 -7.04 -9.24 12.67
N TYR A 122 -6.18 -8.26 12.90
CA TYR A 122 -4.89 -8.49 13.55
C TYR A 122 -4.73 -7.75 14.87
N ALA A 123 -4.86 -6.43 14.89
CA ALA A 123 -4.60 -5.62 16.08
C ALA A 123 -5.57 -5.90 17.24
N SER A 124 -6.82 -6.28 16.92
CA SER A 124 -7.84 -6.63 17.91
C SER A 124 -7.53 -7.90 18.71
N SER A 125 -6.68 -8.79 18.17
CA SER A 125 -6.44 -10.13 18.72
C SER A 125 -5.00 -10.36 19.19
N ASN A 126 -4.04 -9.51 18.78
CA ASN A 126 -2.63 -9.70 19.02
C ASN A 126 -2.05 -8.67 20.00
N LYS A 127 -0.85 -8.95 20.50
CA LYS A 127 -0.11 -8.05 21.39
C LYS A 127 0.35 -6.80 20.66
N VAL A 128 0.50 -5.69 21.39
CA VAL A 128 0.94 -4.40 20.86
C VAL A 128 2.23 -4.50 20.04
N SER A 129 3.24 -5.22 20.55
CA SER A 129 4.52 -5.39 19.86
C SER A 129 4.37 -6.07 18.48
N ASP A 130 3.51 -7.08 18.37
CA ASP A 130 3.29 -7.81 17.14
C ASP A 130 2.46 -6.97 16.16
N SER A 131 1.52 -6.19 16.67
CA SER A 131 0.68 -5.26 15.89
C SER A 131 1.48 -4.11 15.29
N VAL A 132 2.51 -3.62 15.99
CA VAL A 132 3.45 -2.62 15.46
C VAL A 132 4.27 -3.20 14.30
N ILE A 133 4.83 -4.39 14.48
CA ILE A 133 5.64 -5.05 13.43
C ILE A 133 4.79 -5.35 12.20
N ASP A 134 3.57 -5.80 12.40
CA ASP A 134 2.60 -6.02 11.32
C ASP A 134 2.27 -4.73 10.58
N GLY A 135 2.00 -3.65 11.31
CA GLY A 135 1.73 -2.32 10.72
C GLY A 135 2.89 -1.81 9.86
N ILE A 136 4.13 -1.95 10.34
CA ILE A 136 5.34 -1.56 9.58
C ILE A 136 5.48 -2.43 8.32
N SER A 137 5.34 -3.74 8.46
CA SER A 137 5.48 -4.68 7.35
C SER A 137 4.45 -4.43 6.25
N MET A 138 3.18 -4.32 6.62
CA MET A 138 2.09 -4.05 5.68
C MET A 138 2.18 -2.65 5.07
N GLY A 139 2.55 -1.65 5.86
CA GLY A 139 2.73 -0.29 5.38
C GLY A 139 3.87 -0.17 4.37
N LEU A 140 5.01 -0.80 4.62
CA LEU A 140 6.12 -0.87 3.67
C LEU A 140 5.73 -1.64 2.40
N GLY A 141 5.01 -2.75 2.53
CA GLY A 141 4.52 -3.52 1.38
C GLY A 141 3.58 -2.71 0.50
N TYR A 142 2.69 -1.94 1.11
CA TYR A 142 1.79 -1.03 0.39
C TYR A 142 2.54 0.11 -0.31
N THR A 143 3.46 0.76 0.40
CA THR A 143 4.27 1.85 -0.15
C THR A 143 5.10 1.37 -1.34
N PHE A 144 5.71 0.19 -1.24
CA PHE A 144 6.46 -0.42 -2.34
C PHE A 144 5.57 -0.68 -3.57
N ALA A 145 4.35 -1.16 -3.35
CA ALA A 145 3.39 -1.35 -4.44
C ALA A 145 2.97 -0.02 -5.10
N LEU A 146 2.74 1.04 -4.31
CA LEU A 146 2.47 2.38 -4.82
C LEU A 146 3.60 2.91 -5.69
N ILE A 147 4.85 2.73 -5.26
CA ILE A 147 6.05 3.15 -6.01
C ILE A 147 6.10 2.45 -7.37
N ILE A 148 5.88 1.14 -7.42
CA ILE A 148 5.91 0.38 -8.69
C ILE A 148 4.83 0.88 -9.65
N ILE A 149 3.60 1.07 -9.17
CA ILE A 149 2.49 1.53 -10.01
C ILE A 149 2.72 2.96 -10.47
N SER A 150 3.17 3.85 -9.56
CA SER A 150 3.46 5.24 -9.89
C SER A 150 4.57 5.35 -10.93
N LEU A 151 5.66 4.60 -10.75
CA LEU A 151 6.77 4.58 -11.70
C LEU A 151 6.31 4.12 -13.09
N ALA A 152 5.51 3.06 -13.17
CA ALA A 152 4.96 2.58 -14.43
C ALA A 152 4.04 3.62 -15.09
N ARG A 153 3.17 4.25 -14.33
CA ARG A 153 2.22 5.26 -14.84
C ARG A 153 2.90 6.55 -15.27
N GLU A 154 3.82 7.05 -14.46
CA GLU A 154 4.55 8.29 -14.75
C GLU A 154 5.44 8.11 -15.98
N LEU A 155 6.11 6.96 -16.09
CA LEU A 155 6.93 6.62 -17.24
C LEU A 155 6.11 6.54 -18.53
N LEU A 156 4.99 5.80 -18.51
CA LEU A 156 4.14 5.60 -19.71
C LEU A 156 3.30 6.84 -20.05
N GLY A 157 2.90 7.63 -19.06
CA GLY A 157 2.02 8.78 -19.25
C GLY A 157 2.75 10.08 -19.57
N ASN A 158 3.83 10.38 -18.85
CA ASN A 158 4.53 11.65 -18.96
C ASN A 158 5.95 11.54 -19.56
N GLY A 159 6.55 10.33 -19.53
CA GLY A 159 7.96 10.15 -19.94
C GLY A 159 8.95 10.88 -19.01
N THR A 160 8.54 11.21 -17.79
CA THR A 160 9.35 11.87 -16.76
C THR A 160 9.25 11.09 -15.47
N ILE A 161 10.24 11.19 -14.60
CA ILE A 161 10.20 10.62 -13.25
C ILE A 161 10.46 11.77 -12.27
N THR A 162 9.44 12.12 -11.48
CA THR A 162 9.51 13.18 -10.48
C THR A 162 9.76 12.55 -9.12
N ILE A 163 11.00 12.64 -8.63
CA ILE A 163 11.38 11.99 -7.36
C ILE A 163 10.98 12.87 -6.17
N TRP A 164 11.31 14.18 -6.21
CA TRP A 164 10.96 15.15 -5.18
C TRP A 164 11.12 16.57 -5.69
N GLY A 165 10.07 17.39 -5.67
CA GLY A 165 10.09 18.79 -6.06
C GLY A 165 10.74 19.03 -7.43
N ASN A 166 11.94 19.60 -7.42
CA ASN A 166 12.67 19.99 -8.65
C ASN A 166 13.53 18.85 -9.26
N LEU A 167 13.59 17.68 -8.63
CA LEU A 167 14.41 16.57 -9.13
C LEU A 167 13.61 15.75 -10.15
N VAL A 168 13.53 16.26 -11.38
CA VAL A 168 12.81 15.63 -12.50
C VAL A 168 13.83 15.01 -13.45
N ILE A 169 13.79 13.70 -13.60
CA ILE A 169 14.58 12.96 -14.59
C ILE A 169 13.77 12.93 -15.89
N ASN A 170 14.20 13.71 -16.89
CA ASN A 170 13.57 13.73 -18.20
C ASN A 170 14.05 12.57 -19.06
N LEU A 171 13.19 11.57 -19.28
CA LEU A 171 13.43 10.46 -20.21
C LEU A 171 12.82 10.75 -21.61
N LYS A 172 12.35 11.98 -21.88
CA LYS A 172 11.74 12.35 -23.17
C LYS A 172 12.64 12.02 -24.37
N GLY A 173 13.96 12.20 -24.23
CA GLY A 173 14.90 11.85 -25.30
C GLY A 173 14.94 10.35 -25.63
N VAL A 174 14.69 9.46 -24.68
CA VAL A 174 14.59 8.01 -24.91
C VAL A 174 13.29 7.68 -25.61
N PHE A 175 12.19 8.36 -25.28
CA PHE A 175 10.88 8.18 -25.93
C PHE A 175 10.87 8.72 -27.35
N GLU A 176 11.54 9.85 -27.64
CA GLU A 176 11.74 10.37 -28.99
C GLU A 176 12.55 9.39 -29.87
N PHE A 177 13.59 8.79 -29.28
CA PHE A 177 14.40 7.77 -29.99
C PHE A 177 13.59 6.51 -30.32
N LEU A 178 12.63 6.12 -29.46
CA LEU A 178 11.74 4.96 -29.65
C LEU A 178 10.48 5.29 -30.47
N HIS A 179 10.29 6.53 -30.96
CA HIS A 179 9.09 6.99 -31.66
C HIS A 179 7.77 6.71 -30.92
N ILE A 180 7.80 6.64 -29.59
CA ILE A 180 6.63 6.41 -28.74
C ILE A 180 6.23 7.74 -28.12
N THR A 181 5.07 8.28 -28.50
CA THR A 181 4.49 9.46 -27.85
C THR A 181 3.91 9.08 -26.48
N PRO A 182 4.19 9.83 -25.41
CA PRO A 182 3.56 9.59 -24.12
C PRO A 182 2.04 9.64 -24.25
N ILE A 183 1.36 8.61 -23.78
CA ILE A 183 -0.10 8.50 -23.90
C ILE A 183 -0.71 8.99 -22.59
N SER A 184 -1.28 10.20 -22.58
CA SER A 184 -1.95 10.81 -21.42
C SER A 184 -3.08 9.94 -20.82
N PHE A 185 -3.53 8.91 -21.54
CA PHE A 185 -4.49 7.94 -21.02
C PHE A 185 -4.01 7.23 -19.75
N PHE A 186 -2.70 6.94 -19.63
CA PHE A 186 -2.16 6.25 -18.46
C PHE A 186 -2.13 7.11 -17.19
N THR A 187 -2.23 8.43 -17.32
CA THR A 187 -2.39 9.33 -16.16
C THR A 187 -3.83 9.41 -15.67
N SER A 188 -4.80 9.00 -16.49
CA SER A 188 -6.21 8.94 -16.10
C SER A 188 -6.51 7.78 -15.13
N SER A 189 -7.65 7.83 -14.44
CA SER A 189 -8.10 6.74 -13.55
C SER A 189 -8.33 5.43 -14.31
N ALA A 190 -8.81 5.48 -15.55
CA ALA A 190 -8.99 4.30 -16.40
C ALA A 190 -7.65 3.64 -16.74
N GLY A 191 -6.63 4.45 -17.09
CA GLY A 191 -5.28 3.97 -17.30
C GLY A 191 -4.65 3.33 -16.08
N ALA A 192 -4.98 3.82 -14.86
CA ALA A 192 -4.52 3.22 -13.62
C ALA A 192 -4.99 1.78 -13.43
N PHE A 193 -6.26 1.49 -13.74
CA PHE A 193 -6.80 0.12 -13.71
C PHE A 193 -6.10 -0.78 -14.72
N MET A 194 -5.84 -0.27 -15.94
CA MET A 194 -5.14 -1.03 -16.97
C MET A 194 -3.72 -1.38 -16.53
N VAL A 195 -2.96 -0.42 -16.00
CA VAL A 195 -1.60 -0.66 -15.50
C VAL A 195 -1.61 -1.66 -14.34
N LEU A 196 -2.53 -1.50 -13.38
CA LEU A 196 -2.68 -2.44 -12.26
C LEU A 196 -2.99 -3.85 -12.78
N GLY A 197 -3.93 -3.99 -13.72
CA GLY A 197 -4.29 -5.27 -14.33
C GLY A 197 -3.12 -5.95 -15.03
N ILE A 198 -2.31 -5.19 -15.78
CA ILE A 198 -1.10 -5.70 -16.46
C ILE A 198 -0.07 -6.17 -15.42
N ILE A 199 0.20 -5.39 -14.38
CA ILE A 199 1.17 -5.76 -13.32
C ILE A 199 0.71 -7.04 -12.62
N LEU A 200 -0.56 -7.14 -12.25
CA LEU A 200 -1.12 -8.33 -11.62
C LEU A 200 -1.06 -9.55 -12.55
N GLY A 201 -1.36 -9.37 -13.83
CA GLY A 201 -1.26 -10.44 -14.83
C GLY A 201 0.17 -10.99 -14.96
N ILE A 202 1.16 -10.09 -15.02
CA ILE A 202 2.58 -10.47 -15.07
C ILE A 202 2.98 -11.20 -13.78
N MET A 203 2.61 -10.68 -12.61
CA MET A 203 2.92 -11.32 -11.34
C MET A 203 2.29 -12.72 -11.24
N GLN A 204 1.05 -12.89 -11.65
CA GLN A 204 0.38 -14.19 -11.64
C GLN A 204 1.02 -15.17 -12.63
N ALA A 205 1.40 -14.71 -13.82
CA ALA A 205 2.12 -15.54 -14.80
C ALA A 205 3.47 -16.04 -14.26
N ILE A 206 4.23 -15.16 -13.59
CA ILE A 206 5.49 -15.53 -12.95
C ILE A 206 5.27 -16.54 -11.82
N LYS A 207 4.22 -16.35 -11.01
CA LYS A 207 3.88 -17.26 -9.91
C LYS A 207 3.51 -18.64 -10.43
N ASN A 208 2.63 -18.71 -11.42
CA ASN A 208 2.20 -19.97 -12.05
C ASN A 208 3.39 -20.72 -12.69
N SER A 209 4.31 -20.00 -13.34
CA SER A 209 5.52 -20.60 -13.92
C SER A 209 6.45 -21.19 -12.85
N LYS A 210 6.58 -20.51 -11.70
CA LYS A 210 7.37 -21.05 -10.56
C LYS A 210 6.71 -22.26 -9.91
N GLU A 211 5.40 -22.26 -9.77
CA GLU A 211 4.65 -23.41 -9.23
C GLU A 211 4.71 -24.63 -10.16
N ALA A 212 4.59 -24.41 -11.48
CA ALA A 212 4.76 -25.47 -12.47
C ALA A 212 6.15 -26.12 -12.41
N LYS A 213 7.21 -25.31 -12.37
CA LYS A 213 8.59 -25.83 -12.22
C LYS A 213 8.79 -26.58 -10.90
N LYS A 214 8.17 -26.15 -9.81
CA LYS A 214 8.26 -26.83 -8.53
C LYS A 214 7.56 -28.19 -8.57
N GLN A 215 6.42 -28.29 -9.23
CA GLN A 215 5.68 -29.54 -9.42
C GLN A 215 6.46 -30.52 -10.33
N GLU A 216 7.10 -30.04 -11.38
CA GLU A 216 7.97 -30.88 -12.24
C GLU A 216 9.17 -31.41 -11.45
N LEU A 217 9.81 -30.58 -10.63
CA LEU A 217 10.92 -31.00 -9.76
C LEU A 217 10.48 -32.02 -8.70
N GLU A 218 9.29 -31.89 -8.16
CA GLU A 218 8.74 -32.87 -7.20
C GLU A 218 8.37 -34.19 -7.87
N LYS A 219 7.86 -34.16 -9.12
CA LYS A 219 7.59 -35.36 -9.91
C LYS A 219 8.87 -36.09 -10.27
N ALA A 220 9.88 -35.37 -10.75
CA ALA A 220 11.20 -35.94 -11.06
C ALA A 220 11.88 -36.57 -9.83
N LYS A 221 11.73 -35.96 -8.64
CA LYS A 221 12.24 -36.55 -7.38
C LYS A 221 11.50 -37.82 -6.95
N LYS A 222 10.21 -37.98 -7.32
CA LYS A 222 9.43 -39.19 -7.02
C LYS A 222 9.73 -40.33 -7.98
N GLU A 223 10.12 -40.05 -9.22
CA GLU A 223 10.51 -41.05 -10.22
C GLU A 223 11.92 -41.63 -10.01
N VAL A 224 12.78 -40.90 -9.30
CA VAL A 224 14.16 -41.34 -8.97
C VAL A 224 14.24 -42.12 -7.65
N LYS A 225 13.13 -42.31 -6.94
CA LYS A 225 13.02 -43.03 -5.67
C LYS A 225 12.24 -44.32 -5.82
#